data_c159d2fbc293edf367cbcef6ec421ba7
#
_entry.id   c159d2fbc293edf367cbcef6ec421ba7
#
_cell.length_a   1.000
_cell.length_b   1.000
_cell.length_c   1.000
_cell.angle_alpha   90.00
_cell.angle_beta   90.00
_cell.angle_gamma   90.00
#
_symmetry.space_group_name_H-M   'P 1'
#
loop_
_entity.id
_entity.type
_entity.pdbx_description
1 polymer ?
#
loop_
_entity_poly.entity_id
_entity_poly.type
_entity_poly.pdbx_seq_one_letter_code
_entity_poly.pdbx_strand_id
1 'polypeptide(L)'
;AVAARILDAYRAIALVMPSGQLKQRIADVQTQIKNVQENYSSQDEGHFKTPESDRQAIQMLQLVKKMRAVLRVEHNKGKIDPQGFAQEDRRLELMQLKINIANLVKRAMDAQIQGQFGTCRQLYTKGLSALASVTEKDPYLMAREEDMRQGLAGLDAHLQEHSEKELQSIKDKEADELDVLFQPKKKW
;
A
#
# COMPACT_ATOMS: atom_id res chain seq x y z
N ALA A 1 -11.80 5.55 20.57
CA ALA A 1 -11.01 4.68 21.45
C ALA A 1 -9.71 5.34 21.93
N VAL A 2 -8.80 5.83 21.03
CA VAL A 2 -7.50 6.42 21.44
C VAL A 2 -7.66 7.63 22.34
N ALA A 3 -8.49 8.60 21.95
CA ALA A 3 -8.72 9.81 22.75
C ALA A 3 -9.34 9.49 24.13
N ALA A 4 -10.22 8.50 24.23
CA ALA A 4 -10.77 8.03 25.50
C ALA A 4 -9.67 7.45 26.41
N ARG A 5 -8.71 6.68 25.88
CA ARG A 5 -7.55 6.20 26.67
C ARG A 5 -6.68 7.33 27.18
N ILE A 6 -6.44 8.34 26.37
CA ILE A 6 -5.68 9.53 26.77
C ILE A 6 -6.41 10.25 27.92
N LEU A 7 -7.73 10.39 27.80
CA LEU A 7 -8.57 10.98 28.84
C LEU A 7 -8.49 10.20 30.15
N ASP A 8 -8.63 8.87 30.10
CA ASP A 8 -8.53 8.00 31.27
C ASP A 8 -7.15 8.10 31.95
N ALA A 9 -6.07 8.17 31.15
CA ALA A 9 -4.72 8.35 31.67
C ALA A 9 -4.54 9.71 32.36
N TYR A 10 -5.02 10.80 31.76
CA TYR A 10 -4.97 12.12 32.40
C TYR A 10 -5.80 12.18 33.70
N ARG A 11 -6.97 11.55 33.74
CA ARG A 11 -7.78 11.44 34.95
C ARG A 11 -7.06 10.68 36.06
N ALA A 12 -6.42 9.56 35.74
CA ALA A 12 -5.63 8.80 36.72
C ALA A 12 -4.45 9.61 37.27
N ILE A 13 -3.74 10.35 36.41
CA ILE A 13 -2.65 11.22 36.85
C ILE A 13 -3.19 12.37 37.73
N ALA A 14 -4.33 12.94 37.38
CA ALA A 14 -4.94 14.04 38.13
C ALA A 14 -5.39 13.65 39.57
N LEU A 15 -5.66 12.35 39.79
CA LEU A 15 -5.95 11.82 41.14
C LEU A 15 -4.70 11.80 42.04
N VAL A 16 -3.51 11.58 41.42
CA VAL A 16 -2.24 11.49 42.17
C VAL A 16 -1.56 12.85 42.27
N MET A 17 -1.62 13.66 41.21
CA MET A 17 -0.97 14.98 41.14
C MET A 17 -1.95 16.00 40.52
N PRO A 18 -2.87 16.57 41.29
CA PRO A 18 -3.80 17.58 40.80
C PRO A 18 -3.07 18.87 40.43
N SER A 19 -3.11 19.23 39.12
CA SER A 19 -2.59 20.51 38.63
C SER A 19 -3.59 21.21 37.73
N GLY A 20 -3.53 22.55 37.67
CA GLY A 20 -4.38 23.32 36.77
C GLY A 20 -4.19 22.98 35.29
N GLN A 21 -2.95 22.68 34.89
CA GLN A 21 -2.62 22.29 33.54
C GLN A 21 -3.26 20.94 33.16
N LEU A 22 -3.31 19.98 34.11
CA LEU A 22 -3.97 18.69 33.87
C LEU A 22 -5.49 18.84 33.71
N LYS A 23 -6.12 19.74 34.50
CA LYS A 23 -7.55 20.04 34.32
C LYS A 23 -7.84 20.60 32.94
N GLN A 24 -7.00 21.50 32.46
CA GLN A 24 -7.13 22.08 31.13
C GLN A 24 -6.97 21.00 30.02
N ARG A 25 -5.95 20.16 30.15
CA ARG A 25 -5.73 19.03 29.19
C ARG A 25 -6.90 18.05 29.17
N ILE A 26 -7.50 17.74 30.31
CA ILE A 26 -8.69 16.90 30.37
C ILE A 26 -9.85 17.57 29.65
N ALA A 27 -10.10 18.85 29.84
CA ALA A 27 -11.15 19.60 29.17
C ALA A 27 -10.92 19.66 27.65
N ASP A 28 -9.69 19.90 27.20
CA ASP A 28 -9.30 19.92 25.78
C ASP A 28 -9.58 18.58 25.12
N VAL A 29 -9.15 17.47 25.75
CA VAL A 29 -9.38 16.11 25.20
C VAL A 29 -10.88 15.76 25.22
N GLN A 30 -11.65 16.16 26.23
CA GLN A 30 -13.09 15.97 26.24
C GLN A 30 -13.77 16.72 25.10
N THR A 31 -13.38 17.97 24.85
CA THR A 31 -13.87 18.76 23.72
C THR A 31 -13.53 18.12 22.38
N GLN A 32 -12.30 17.62 22.23
CA GLN A 32 -11.91 16.88 21.01
C GLN A 32 -12.74 15.61 20.80
N ILE A 33 -13.00 14.83 21.86
CA ILE A 33 -13.85 13.64 21.78
C ILE A 33 -15.25 14.03 21.32
N LYS A 34 -15.83 15.07 21.91
CA LYS A 34 -17.16 15.56 21.57
C LYS A 34 -17.24 16.05 20.13
N ASN A 35 -16.26 16.84 19.69
CA ASN A 35 -16.16 17.31 18.31
C ASN A 35 -16.07 16.15 17.30
N VAL A 36 -15.27 15.13 17.62
CA VAL A 36 -15.18 13.93 16.76
C VAL A 36 -16.51 13.18 16.74
N GLN A 37 -17.21 13.03 17.87
CA GLN A 37 -18.51 12.35 17.91
C GLN A 37 -19.61 13.10 17.14
N GLU A 38 -19.61 14.45 17.24
CA GLU A 38 -20.60 15.30 16.58
C GLU A 38 -20.33 15.44 15.07
N ASN A 39 -19.06 15.50 14.66
CA ASN A 39 -18.64 15.72 13.29
C ASN A 39 -18.18 14.43 12.57
N TYR A 40 -18.28 13.25 13.23
CA TYR A 40 -17.95 12.00 12.59
C TYR A 40 -19.02 11.65 11.56
N SER A 41 -18.75 11.96 10.32
CA SER A 41 -19.51 11.50 9.17
C SER A 41 -18.80 10.27 8.61
N SER A 42 -19.51 9.16 8.51
CA SER A 42 -19.03 7.92 7.88
C SER A 42 -18.78 8.09 6.37
N GLN A 43 -18.97 9.31 5.85
CA GLN A 43 -18.80 9.64 4.42
C GLN A 43 -17.32 9.66 3.96
N ASP A 44 -16.36 9.69 4.89
CA ASP A 44 -14.93 9.64 4.55
C ASP A 44 -14.41 8.23 4.20
N GLU A 45 -15.27 7.23 4.11
CA GLU A 45 -14.87 5.85 3.73
C GLU A 45 -14.34 5.75 2.29
N GLY A 46 -14.58 6.76 1.45
CA GLY A 46 -14.21 6.77 0.03
C GLY A 46 -12.81 7.31 -0.29
N HIS A 47 -12.16 8.06 0.61
CA HIS A 47 -10.94 8.79 0.28
C HIS A 47 -9.70 8.17 0.94
N PHE A 48 -9.24 7.04 0.38
CA PHE A 48 -7.93 6.50 0.76
C PHE A 48 -6.82 7.40 0.19
N LYS A 49 -6.08 8.08 1.08
CA LYS A 49 -4.90 8.86 0.69
C LYS A 49 -3.72 7.91 0.47
N THR A 50 -3.26 7.83 -0.77
CA THR A 50 -2.10 7.01 -1.14
C THR A 50 -0.81 7.60 -0.55
N PRO A 51 0.13 6.76 -0.04
CA PRO A 51 1.41 7.25 0.42
C PRO A 51 2.26 7.79 -0.74
N GLU A 52 2.85 8.95 -0.54
CA GLU A 52 3.72 9.62 -1.53
C GLU A 52 5.17 9.13 -1.48
N SER A 53 5.57 8.44 -0.41
CA SER A 53 6.91 7.89 -0.21
C SER A 53 6.90 6.62 0.62
N ASP A 54 7.95 5.79 0.48
CA ASP A 54 8.15 4.59 1.29
C ASP A 54 8.15 4.91 2.79
N ARG A 55 8.75 6.03 3.18
CA ARG A 55 8.77 6.50 4.57
C ARG A 55 7.36 6.76 5.08
N GLN A 56 6.54 7.43 4.28
CA GLN A 56 5.14 7.70 4.62
C GLN A 56 4.33 6.40 4.71
N ALA A 57 4.53 5.46 3.77
CA ALA A 57 3.88 4.15 3.81
C ALA A 57 4.23 3.39 5.11
N ILE A 58 5.50 3.39 5.53
CA ILE A 58 5.94 2.78 6.79
C ILE A 58 5.28 3.44 7.99
N GLN A 59 5.21 4.78 8.03
CA GLN A 59 4.55 5.51 9.12
C GLN A 59 3.05 5.18 9.20
N MET A 60 2.37 5.13 8.05
CA MET A 60 0.95 4.75 7.98
C MET A 60 0.73 3.31 8.46
N LEU A 61 1.57 2.37 8.05
CA LEU A 61 1.50 0.97 8.50
C LEU A 61 1.73 0.84 10.02
N GLN A 62 2.68 1.59 10.57
CA GLN A 62 2.92 1.63 12.02
C GLN A 62 1.72 2.19 12.77
N LEU A 63 1.08 3.24 12.23
CA LEU A 63 -0.13 3.81 12.81
C LEU A 63 -1.27 2.80 12.83
N VAL A 64 -1.53 2.12 11.70
CA VAL A 64 -2.56 1.08 11.60
C VAL A 64 -2.30 -0.04 12.60
N LYS A 65 -1.06 -0.52 12.72
CA LYS A 65 -0.68 -1.53 13.73
C LYS A 65 -0.97 -1.06 15.16
N LYS A 66 -0.63 0.19 15.50
CA LYS A 66 -0.94 0.78 16.80
C LYS A 66 -2.44 0.87 17.05
N MET A 67 -3.22 1.26 16.04
CA MET A 67 -4.68 1.33 16.13
C MET A 67 -5.28 -0.06 16.39
N ARG A 68 -4.84 -1.10 15.68
CA ARG A 68 -5.28 -2.49 15.93
C ARG A 68 -4.92 -2.97 17.35
N ALA A 69 -3.72 -2.64 17.84
CA ALA A 69 -3.33 -2.98 19.21
C ALA A 69 -4.22 -2.29 20.25
N VAL A 70 -4.55 -1.02 20.05
CA VAL A 70 -5.48 -0.27 20.93
C VAL A 70 -6.88 -0.89 20.86
N LEU A 71 -7.37 -1.20 19.66
CA LEU A 71 -8.69 -1.81 19.46
C LEU A 71 -8.82 -3.12 20.26
N ARG A 72 -7.82 -4.01 20.18
CA ARG A 72 -7.77 -5.27 20.94
C ARG A 72 -7.78 -5.04 22.45
N VAL A 73 -6.99 -4.08 22.94
CA VAL A 73 -6.94 -3.75 24.36
C VAL A 73 -8.29 -3.23 24.88
N GLU A 74 -8.97 -2.38 24.12
CA GLU A 74 -10.27 -1.83 24.52
C GLU A 74 -11.38 -2.88 24.42
N HIS A 75 -11.31 -3.80 23.45
CA HIS A 75 -12.21 -4.96 23.39
C HIS A 75 -12.02 -5.90 24.59
N ASN A 76 -10.77 -6.20 24.96
CA ASN A 76 -10.47 -7.06 26.11
C ASN A 76 -10.94 -6.44 27.45
N LYS A 77 -11.07 -5.10 27.52
CA LYS A 77 -11.64 -4.38 28.66
C LYS A 77 -13.18 -4.33 28.65
N GLY A 78 -13.85 -4.96 27.67
CA GLY A 78 -15.29 -4.91 27.51
C GLY A 78 -15.85 -3.56 27.07
N LYS A 79 -15.01 -2.62 26.59
CA LYS A 79 -15.44 -1.28 26.12
C LYS A 79 -15.95 -1.29 24.67
N ILE A 80 -15.67 -2.33 23.93
CA ILE A 80 -16.10 -2.51 22.54
C ILE A 80 -16.75 -3.89 22.44
N ASP A 81 -17.94 -3.93 21.89
CA ASP A 81 -18.67 -5.18 21.66
C ASP A 81 -17.98 -6.06 20.60
N PRO A 82 -18.18 -7.36 20.57
CA PRO A 82 -17.52 -8.28 19.64
C PRO A 82 -17.79 -7.94 18.17
N GLN A 83 -19.00 -7.49 17.84
CA GLN A 83 -19.38 -7.15 16.47
C GLN A 83 -18.66 -5.88 16.01
N GLY A 84 -18.66 -4.83 16.81
CA GLY A 84 -17.92 -3.59 16.51
C GLY A 84 -16.40 -3.82 16.43
N PHE A 85 -15.88 -4.71 17.30
CA PHE A 85 -14.47 -5.12 17.20
C PHE A 85 -14.15 -5.79 15.86
N ALA A 86 -14.95 -6.77 15.45
CA ALA A 86 -14.73 -7.51 14.21
C ALA A 86 -14.80 -6.57 12.97
N GLN A 87 -15.76 -5.66 12.97
CA GLN A 87 -15.94 -4.68 11.89
C GLN A 87 -14.75 -3.72 11.78
N GLU A 88 -14.32 -3.13 12.91
CA GLU A 88 -13.20 -2.20 12.92
C GLU A 88 -11.84 -2.89 12.66
N ASP A 89 -11.61 -4.11 13.17
CA ASP A 89 -10.39 -4.87 12.86
C ASP A 89 -10.29 -5.20 11.37
N ARG A 90 -11.42 -5.59 10.76
CA ARG A 90 -11.51 -5.83 9.31
C ARG A 90 -11.22 -4.57 8.51
N ARG A 91 -11.78 -3.42 8.90
CA ARG A 91 -11.52 -2.12 8.28
C ARG A 91 -10.05 -1.74 8.33
N LEU A 92 -9.41 -1.91 9.48
CA LEU A 92 -7.97 -1.64 9.65
C LEU A 92 -7.09 -2.61 8.86
N GLU A 93 -7.51 -3.87 8.72
CA GLU A 93 -6.84 -4.87 7.88
C GLU A 93 -6.88 -4.48 6.40
N LEU A 94 -8.05 -4.08 5.89
CA LEU A 94 -8.19 -3.57 4.53
C LEU A 94 -7.35 -2.30 4.30
N MET A 95 -7.31 -1.39 5.28
CA MET A 95 -6.45 -0.21 5.20
C MET A 95 -4.97 -0.57 5.13
N GLN A 96 -4.51 -1.55 5.92
CA GLN A 96 -3.15 -2.06 5.85
C GLN A 96 -2.83 -2.64 4.47
N LEU A 97 -3.77 -3.38 3.89
CA LEU A 97 -3.63 -3.93 2.54
C LEU A 97 -3.54 -2.81 1.50
N LYS A 98 -4.43 -1.81 1.54
CA LYS A 98 -4.38 -0.65 0.63
C LYS A 98 -3.03 0.05 0.63
N ILE A 99 -2.47 0.30 1.82
CA ILE A 99 -1.15 0.93 1.96
C ILE A 99 -0.06 0.07 1.33
N ASN A 100 -0.08 -1.24 1.59
CA ASN A 100 0.90 -2.17 1.02
C ASN A 100 0.80 -2.24 -0.50
N ILE A 101 -0.40 -2.34 -1.06
CA ILE A 101 -0.63 -2.37 -2.51
C ILE A 101 -0.21 -1.06 -3.16
N ALA A 102 -0.59 0.10 -2.59
CA ALA A 102 -0.15 1.40 -3.09
C ALA A 102 1.37 1.52 -3.16
N ASN A 103 2.06 1.06 -2.11
CA ASN A 103 3.52 1.07 -2.08
C ASN A 103 4.15 0.11 -3.09
N LEU A 104 3.58 -1.10 -3.27
CA LEU A 104 4.06 -2.05 -4.27
C LEU A 104 3.90 -1.51 -5.69
N VAL A 105 2.76 -0.94 -6.03
CA VAL A 105 2.50 -0.33 -7.35
C VAL A 105 3.49 0.81 -7.61
N LYS A 106 3.69 1.71 -6.65
CA LYS A 106 4.65 2.80 -6.78
C LYS A 106 6.06 2.28 -7.04
N ARG A 107 6.54 1.35 -6.23
CA ARG A 107 7.87 0.75 -6.41
C ARG A 107 8.01 -0.01 -7.73
N ALA A 108 6.94 -0.64 -8.21
CA ALA A 108 6.94 -1.28 -9.53
C ALA A 108 7.09 -0.25 -10.66
N MET A 109 6.38 0.88 -10.57
CA MET A 109 6.54 1.98 -11.54
C MET A 109 7.95 2.57 -11.50
N ASP A 110 8.50 2.80 -10.31
CA ASP A 110 9.87 3.30 -10.15
C ASP A 110 10.90 2.31 -10.75
N ALA A 111 10.73 1.01 -10.54
CA ALA A 111 11.57 -0.04 -11.11
C ALA A 111 11.44 -0.09 -12.65
N GLN A 112 10.23 0.11 -13.18
CA GLN A 112 10.01 0.17 -14.63
C GLN A 112 10.73 1.36 -15.26
N ILE A 113 10.66 2.54 -14.66
CA ILE A 113 11.38 3.76 -15.12
C ILE A 113 12.89 3.52 -15.10
N GLN A 114 13.41 2.76 -14.13
CA GLN A 114 14.82 2.41 -14.02
C GLN A 114 15.26 1.26 -14.94
N GLY A 115 14.37 0.72 -15.77
CA GLY A 115 14.65 -0.43 -16.63
C GLY A 115 14.81 -1.76 -15.90
N GLN A 116 14.43 -1.82 -14.61
CA GLN A 116 14.52 -3.03 -13.78
C GLN A 116 13.27 -3.92 -13.97
N PHE A 117 13.06 -4.41 -15.19
CA PHE A 117 11.84 -5.14 -15.57
C PHE A 117 11.58 -6.40 -14.73
N GLY A 118 12.64 -7.13 -14.36
CA GLY A 118 12.53 -8.29 -13.46
C GLY A 118 11.99 -7.93 -12.08
N THR A 119 12.48 -6.84 -11.49
CA THR A 119 11.99 -6.31 -10.20
C THR A 119 10.54 -5.84 -10.31
N CYS A 120 10.20 -5.11 -11.37
CA CYS A 120 8.85 -4.66 -11.66
C CYS A 120 7.87 -5.83 -11.71
N ARG A 121 8.20 -6.88 -12.47
CA ARG A 121 7.40 -8.11 -12.56
C ARG A 121 7.17 -8.78 -11.21
N GLN A 122 8.22 -8.91 -10.40
CA GLN A 122 8.12 -9.49 -9.06
C GLN A 122 7.19 -8.68 -8.14
N LEU A 123 7.26 -7.35 -8.20
CA LEU A 123 6.44 -6.46 -7.38
C LEU A 123 4.96 -6.57 -7.77
N TYR A 124 4.63 -6.58 -9.07
CA TYR A 124 3.26 -6.77 -9.54
C TYR A 124 2.72 -8.15 -9.16
N THR A 125 3.50 -9.22 -9.36
CA THR A 125 3.10 -10.59 -8.98
C THR A 125 2.85 -10.70 -7.48
N LYS A 126 3.70 -10.09 -6.66
CA LYS A 126 3.52 -10.05 -5.21
C LYS A 126 2.25 -9.30 -4.80
N GLY A 127 1.96 -8.18 -5.46
CA GLY A 127 0.73 -7.42 -5.24
C GLY A 127 -0.52 -8.22 -5.58
N LEU A 128 -0.54 -8.86 -6.74
CA LEU A 128 -1.65 -9.72 -7.18
C LEU A 128 -1.86 -10.92 -6.26
N SER A 129 -0.78 -11.57 -5.80
CA SER A 129 -0.86 -12.65 -4.83
C SER A 129 -1.47 -12.20 -3.50
N ALA A 130 -1.11 -11.01 -3.03
CA ALA A 130 -1.70 -10.43 -1.81
C ALA A 130 -3.19 -10.12 -1.99
N LEU A 131 -3.61 -9.66 -3.17
CA LEU A 131 -5.03 -9.40 -3.48
C LEU A 131 -5.84 -10.68 -3.69
N ALA A 132 -5.23 -11.75 -4.18
CA ALA A 132 -5.90 -13.04 -4.37
C ALA A 132 -6.35 -13.67 -3.06
N SER A 133 -5.67 -13.38 -1.94
CA SER A 133 -6.02 -13.87 -0.61
C SER A 133 -7.24 -13.17 0.03
N VAL A 134 -7.75 -12.10 -0.58
CA VAL A 134 -8.83 -11.26 -0.03
C VAL A 134 -10.14 -11.54 -0.75
N THR A 135 -11.15 -11.98 0.01
CA THR A 135 -12.47 -12.34 -0.52
C THR A 135 -13.29 -11.09 -0.88
N GLU A 136 -13.24 -10.07 -0.04
CA GLU A 136 -13.99 -8.83 -0.24
C GLU A 136 -13.04 -7.69 -0.59
N LYS A 137 -13.07 -7.27 -1.84
CA LYS A 137 -12.27 -6.15 -2.36
C LYS A 137 -13.18 -4.94 -2.54
N ASP A 138 -12.72 -3.81 -2.06
CA ASP A 138 -13.36 -2.53 -2.34
C ASP A 138 -12.98 -2.01 -3.74
N PRO A 139 -13.69 -0.99 -4.26
CA PRO A 139 -13.42 -0.43 -5.60
C PRO A 139 -11.96 0.00 -5.81
N TYR A 140 -11.30 0.50 -4.76
CA TYR A 140 -9.89 0.91 -4.85
C TYR A 140 -8.97 -0.30 -5.11
N LEU A 141 -9.15 -1.39 -4.35
CA LEU A 141 -8.35 -2.60 -4.52
C LEU A 141 -8.61 -3.29 -5.85
N MET A 142 -9.86 -3.28 -6.32
CA MET A 142 -10.22 -3.81 -7.64
C MET A 142 -9.53 -3.02 -8.77
N ALA A 143 -9.54 -1.69 -8.70
CA ALA A 143 -8.83 -0.86 -9.67
C ALA A 143 -7.33 -1.12 -9.66
N ARG A 144 -6.70 -1.24 -8.48
CA ARG A 144 -5.27 -1.55 -8.36
C ARG A 144 -4.92 -2.95 -8.85
N GLU A 145 -5.81 -3.92 -8.69
CA GLU A 145 -5.63 -5.27 -9.23
C GLU A 145 -5.57 -5.24 -10.76
N GLU A 146 -6.49 -4.50 -11.38
CA GLU A 146 -6.53 -4.34 -12.83
C GLU A 146 -5.29 -3.59 -13.36
N ASP A 147 -4.88 -2.51 -12.70
CA ASP A 147 -3.66 -1.78 -13.05
C ASP A 147 -2.42 -2.69 -13.03
N MET A 148 -2.31 -3.55 -12.02
CA MET A 148 -1.18 -4.49 -11.91
C MET A 148 -1.22 -5.59 -12.97
N ARG A 149 -2.42 -6.09 -13.35
CA ARG A 149 -2.56 -7.05 -14.44
C ARG A 149 -2.17 -6.44 -15.78
N GLN A 150 -2.65 -5.24 -16.04
CA GLN A 150 -2.30 -4.51 -17.27
C GLN A 150 -0.81 -4.18 -17.30
N GLY A 151 -0.23 -3.76 -16.17
CA GLY A 151 1.21 -3.53 -16.05
C GLY A 151 2.04 -4.77 -16.35
N LEU A 152 1.63 -5.96 -15.86
CA LEU A 152 2.30 -7.23 -16.19
C LEU A 152 2.18 -7.58 -17.68
N ALA A 153 0.99 -7.47 -18.24
CA ALA A 153 0.76 -7.77 -19.66
C ALA A 153 1.60 -6.85 -20.57
N GLY A 154 1.64 -5.55 -20.24
CA GLY A 154 2.48 -4.59 -20.97
C GLY A 154 3.97 -4.87 -20.85
N LEU A 155 4.42 -5.31 -19.67
CA LEU A 155 5.82 -5.70 -19.44
C LEU A 155 6.20 -6.95 -20.23
N ASP A 156 5.34 -7.97 -20.23
CA ASP A 156 5.57 -9.21 -20.97
C ASP A 156 5.59 -8.94 -22.48
N ALA A 157 4.70 -8.12 -23.00
CA ALA A 157 4.70 -7.68 -24.40
C ALA A 157 6.00 -6.93 -24.78
N HIS A 158 6.45 -6.02 -23.95
CA HIS A 158 7.70 -5.27 -24.15
C HIS A 158 8.93 -6.21 -24.19
N LEU A 159 8.98 -7.19 -23.28
CA LEU A 159 10.08 -8.16 -23.23
C LEU A 159 10.08 -9.08 -24.46
N GLN A 160 8.89 -9.48 -24.94
CA GLN A 160 8.76 -10.27 -26.17
C GLN A 160 9.22 -9.48 -27.38
N GLU A 161 8.76 -8.25 -27.54
CA GLU A 161 9.18 -7.38 -28.65
C GLU A 161 10.70 -7.14 -28.68
N HIS A 162 11.30 -6.94 -27.50
CA HIS A 162 12.75 -6.76 -27.39
C HIS A 162 13.50 -8.03 -27.78
N SER A 163 13.03 -9.19 -27.32
CA SER A 163 13.61 -10.50 -27.69
C SER A 163 13.50 -10.78 -29.18
N GLU A 164 12.36 -10.47 -29.80
CA GLU A 164 12.16 -10.64 -31.26
C GLU A 164 13.09 -9.72 -32.06
N LYS A 165 13.26 -8.46 -31.64
CA LYS A 165 14.18 -7.51 -32.28
C LYS A 165 15.64 -7.96 -32.17
N GLU A 166 16.05 -8.50 -31.02
CA GLU A 166 17.39 -9.05 -30.83
C GLU A 166 17.63 -10.26 -31.73
N LEU A 167 16.68 -11.19 -31.77
CA LEU A 167 16.74 -12.38 -32.66
C LEU A 167 16.83 -11.96 -34.13
N GLN A 168 16.05 -10.97 -34.53
CA GLN A 168 16.11 -10.46 -35.93
C GLN A 168 17.47 -9.82 -36.22
N SER A 169 17.99 -9.00 -35.32
CA SER A 169 19.31 -8.38 -35.45
C SER A 169 20.44 -9.40 -35.55
N ILE A 170 20.35 -10.52 -34.83
CA ILE A 170 21.32 -11.62 -34.92
C ILE A 170 21.23 -12.29 -36.29
N LYS A 171 20.01 -12.62 -36.78
CA LYS A 171 19.79 -13.21 -38.10
C LYS A 171 20.29 -12.33 -39.24
N ASP A 172 20.04 -11.02 -39.13
CA ASP A 172 20.49 -10.05 -40.14
C ASP A 172 22.03 -9.99 -40.18
N LYS A 173 22.71 -10.02 -39.04
CA LYS A 173 24.18 -10.06 -38.96
C LYS A 173 24.76 -11.35 -39.51
N GLU A 174 24.14 -12.52 -39.19
CA GLU A 174 24.55 -13.80 -39.74
C GLU A 174 24.36 -13.86 -41.26
N ALA A 175 23.29 -13.28 -41.80
CA ALA A 175 23.05 -13.17 -43.23
C ALA A 175 24.09 -12.29 -43.90
N ASP A 176 24.42 -11.12 -43.34
CA ASP A 176 25.46 -10.22 -43.88
C ASP A 176 26.85 -10.89 -43.87
N GLU A 177 27.19 -11.63 -42.79
CA GLU A 177 28.46 -12.35 -42.70
C GLU A 177 28.54 -13.49 -43.77
N LEU A 178 27.43 -14.20 -44.02
CA LEU A 178 27.36 -15.21 -45.07
C LEU A 178 27.51 -14.58 -46.47
N ASP A 179 26.84 -13.46 -46.72
CA ASP A 179 26.95 -12.74 -47.98
C ASP A 179 28.40 -12.30 -48.30
N VAL A 180 29.12 -11.84 -47.24
CA VAL A 180 30.55 -11.47 -47.38
C VAL A 180 31.42 -12.69 -47.73
N LEU A 181 31.11 -13.88 -47.18
CA LEU A 181 31.86 -15.11 -47.49
C LEU A 181 31.63 -15.62 -48.90
N PHE A 182 30.47 -15.36 -49.50
CA PHE A 182 30.11 -15.81 -50.85
C PHE A 182 30.37 -14.75 -51.94
N GLN A 183 30.87 -13.56 -51.59
CA GLN A 183 31.26 -12.59 -52.60
C GLN A 183 32.44 -13.09 -53.45
N PRO A 184 32.33 -13.00 -54.78
CA PRO A 184 33.43 -13.40 -55.66
C PRO A 184 34.66 -12.53 -55.39
N LYS A 185 35.82 -13.18 -55.14
CA LYS A 185 37.09 -12.52 -54.93
C LYS A 185 37.36 -11.58 -56.11
N LYS A 186 37.46 -10.28 -55.84
CA LYS A 186 37.93 -9.30 -56.85
C LYS A 186 39.29 -9.77 -57.36
N LYS A 187 39.39 -10.11 -58.64
CA LYS A 187 40.65 -10.33 -59.30
C LYS A 187 41.37 -8.99 -59.41
N TRP A 188 42.54 -8.94 -58.88
CA TRP A 188 43.49 -7.84 -59.03
C TRP A 188 44.00 -7.80 -60.45
#